data_f520a1665dd18f6daa07c56e4d5b1b10
#
_entry.id   f520a1665dd18f6daa07c56e4d5b1b10
#
_cell.length_a   1.000
_cell.length_b   1.000
_cell.length_c   1.000
_cell.angle_alpha   90.00
_cell.angle_beta   90.00
_cell.angle_gamma   90.00
#
_symmetry.space_group_name_H-M   'P 1'
#
loop_
_entity.id
_entity.type
_entity.pdbx_description
1 polymer ?
#
loop_
_entity_poly.entity_id
_entity_poly.type
_entity_poly.pdbx_seq_one_letter_code
_entity_poly.pdbx_strand_id
1 'polypeptide(L)'
;MENKILANVGGTPIYESDVEEFISSLGQRADAYRNAEGRKVVLSQLIDSKLLLLDARRNLLEGEPAFRKELARLKDNLLVNYAADKVISAVSAPTEDEMRKYYDENTERFAGEATVNASHILVDTEERAREIYADIAAGKISFEDAAKEHSSCPSGQAGGSLGEFGRGQMVPEFEEAAFAMQIGEITAEPVKTQFGYHLIKLNGKKDAEAAPYEQVKDAIKKMLHTEKQKKAFESKINQLKIMYPVDMTI
;
A
#
# COMPACT_ATOMS: atom_id res chain seq x y z
N MET A 1 -14.37 -28.66 -29.50
CA MET A 1 -13.95 -28.00 -30.76
C MET A 1 -12.66 -28.66 -31.20
N GLU A 2 -12.55 -29.15 -32.43
CA GLU A 2 -11.28 -29.68 -32.96
C GLU A 2 -10.26 -28.52 -33.00
N ASN A 3 -9.09 -28.78 -32.46
CA ASN A 3 -7.99 -27.79 -32.42
C ASN A 3 -7.38 -27.71 -33.83
N LYS A 4 -7.62 -26.62 -34.54
CA LYS A 4 -7.20 -26.41 -35.92
C LYS A 4 -5.68 -26.38 -36.06
N ILE A 5 -5.12 -27.16 -36.98
CA ILE A 5 -3.70 -27.12 -37.33
C ILE A 5 -3.47 -25.89 -38.21
N LEU A 6 -2.54 -25.01 -37.81
CA LEU A 6 -2.12 -23.79 -38.49
C LEU A 6 -0.85 -24.00 -39.32
N ALA A 7 0.06 -24.85 -38.85
CA ALA A 7 1.30 -25.18 -39.54
C ALA A 7 1.75 -26.60 -39.17
N ASN A 8 2.69 -27.16 -39.94
CA ASN A 8 3.38 -28.42 -39.64
C ASN A 8 4.87 -28.22 -39.85
N VAL A 9 5.68 -28.44 -38.81
CA VAL A 9 7.12 -28.23 -38.85
C VAL A 9 7.83 -29.54 -38.49
N GLY A 10 8.49 -30.15 -39.49
CA GLY A 10 9.19 -31.42 -39.29
C GLY A 10 8.31 -32.55 -38.76
N GLY A 11 7.05 -32.65 -39.21
CA GLY A 11 6.09 -33.63 -38.73
C GLY A 11 5.37 -33.26 -37.43
N THR A 12 5.73 -32.12 -36.78
CA THR A 12 5.10 -31.67 -35.55
C THR A 12 4.10 -30.54 -35.87
N PRO A 13 2.80 -30.69 -35.57
CA PRO A 13 1.82 -29.66 -35.82
C PRO A 13 1.97 -28.47 -34.85
N ILE A 14 1.57 -27.31 -35.33
CA ILE A 14 1.31 -26.10 -34.52
C ILE A 14 -0.18 -25.83 -34.62
N TYR A 15 -0.84 -25.82 -33.49
CA TYR A 15 -2.27 -25.63 -33.38
C TYR A 15 -2.67 -24.19 -33.14
N GLU A 16 -3.91 -23.89 -33.36
CA GLU A 16 -4.49 -22.60 -33.03
C GLU A 16 -4.39 -22.31 -31.54
N SER A 17 -4.54 -23.31 -30.67
CA SER A 17 -4.33 -23.21 -29.23
C SER A 17 -2.93 -22.75 -28.86
N ASP A 18 -1.89 -23.17 -29.59
CA ASP A 18 -0.51 -22.80 -29.30
C ASP A 18 -0.30 -21.29 -29.53
N VAL A 19 -0.94 -20.75 -30.57
CA VAL A 19 -0.93 -19.30 -30.85
C VAL A 19 -1.67 -18.53 -29.76
N GLU A 20 -2.85 -19.01 -29.32
CA GLU A 20 -3.61 -18.39 -28.23
C GLU A 20 -2.86 -18.42 -26.90
N GLU A 21 -2.24 -19.54 -26.56
CA GLU A 21 -1.44 -19.68 -25.35
C GLU A 21 -0.24 -18.72 -25.35
N PHE A 22 0.46 -18.64 -26.49
CA PHE A 22 1.57 -17.69 -26.63
C PHE A 22 1.09 -16.24 -26.48
N ILE A 23 0.03 -15.85 -27.16
CA ILE A 23 -0.54 -14.49 -27.04
C ILE A 23 -0.92 -14.21 -25.58
N SER A 24 -1.58 -15.16 -24.90
CA SER A 24 -1.99 -15.02 -23.50
C SER A 24 -0.80 -14.84 -22.56
N SER A 25 0.33 -15.49 -22.85
CA SER A 25 1.57 -15.36 -22.07
C SER A 25 2.21 -13.97 -22.12
N LEU A 26 1.85 -13.15 -23.13
CA LEU A 26 2.38 -11.78 -23.30
C LEU A 26 1.78 -10.75 -22.30
N GLY A 27 0.78 -11.15 -21.51
CA GLY A 27 0.14 -10.29 -20.51
C GLY A 27 -0.45 -9.03 -21.13
N GLN A 28 -0.05 -7.85 -20.65
CA GLN A 28 -0.56 -6.55 -21.13
C GLN A 28 -0.31 -6.27 -22.63
N ARG A 29 0.66 -6.97 -23.25
CA ARG A 29 0.96 -6.82 -24.68
C ARG A 29 0.14 -7.76 -25.57
N ALA A 30 -0.67 -8.64 -25.02
CA ALA A 30 -1.45 -9.62 -25.75
C ALA A 30 -2.39 -8.99 -26.80
N ASP A 31 -3.02 -7.85 -26.47
CA ASP A 31 -4.01 -7.23 -27.34
C ASP A 31 -3.45 -6.78 -28.71
N ALA A 32 -2.17 -6.40 -28.76
CA ALA A 32 -1.49 -6.04 -30.01
C ALA A 32 -1.40 -7.22 -31.00
N TYR A 33 -1.47 -8.47 -30.51
CA TYR A 33 -1.30 -9.69 -31.31
C TYR A 33 -2.60 -10.47 -31.57
N ARG A 34 -3.75 -10.00 -31.04
CA ARG A 34 -5.06 -10.68 -31.23
C ARG A 34 -5.65 -10.50 -32.63
N ASN A 35 -5.20 -9.51 -33.39
CA ASN A 35 -5.64 -9.28 -34.77
C ASN A 35 -4.97 -10.27 -35.75
N ALA A 36 -5.47 -10.33 -36.98
CA ALA A 36 -5.00 -11.29 -37.99
C ALA A 36 -3.49 -11.19 -38.30
N GLU A 37 -2.96 -9.98 -38.37
CA GLU A 37 -1.52 -9.76 -38.64
C GLU A 37 -0.66 -10.13 -37.42
N GLY A 38 -1.07 -9.75 -36.22
CA GLY A 38 -0.40 -10.15 -34.98
C GLY A 38 -0.34 -11.66 -34.81
N ARG A 39 -1.44 -12.35 -35.11
CA ARG A 39 -1.49 -13.83 -35.08
C ARG A 39 -0.53 -14.47 -36.08
N LYS A 40 -0.37 -13.91 -37.29
CA LYS A 40 0.62 -14.38 -38.27
C LYS A 40 2.05 -14.21 -37.77
N VAL A 41 2.35 -13.07 -37.11
CA VAL A 41 3.67 -12.84 -36.51
C VAL A 41 3.96 -13.88 -35.43
N VAL A 42 3.01 -14.14 -34.53
CA VAL A 42 3.14 -15.17 -33.49
C VAL A 42 3.32 -16.56 -34.11
N LEU A 43 2.52 -16.92 -35.11
CA LEU A 43 2.66 -18.20 -35.79
C LEU A 43 4.05 -18.36 -36.44
N SER A 44 4.57 -17.32 -37.10
CA SER A 44 5.93 -17.33 -37.64
C SER A 44 6.98 -17.55 -36.54
N GLN A 45 6.86 -16.88 -35.42
CA GLN A 45 7.77 -17.03 -34.29
C GLN A 45 7.72 -18.46 -33.69
N LEU A 46 6.53 -19.06 -33.60
CA LEU A 46 6.38 -20.44 -33.16
C LEU A 46 7.01 -21.42 -34.14
N ILE A 47 6.90 -21.18 -35.47
CA ILE A 47 7.55 -21.98 -36.52
C ILE A 47 9.07 -21.90 -36.36
N ASP A 48 9.65 -20.67 -36.21
CA ASP A 48 11.09 -20.46 -36.05
C ASP A 48 11.61 -21.18 -34.79
N SER A 49 10.86 -21.07 -33.67
CA SER A 49 11.20 -21.75 -32.41
C SER A 49 11.19 -23.29 -32.58
N LYS A 50 10.22 -23.82 -33.31
CA LYS A 50 10.16 -25.28 -33.62
C LYS A 50 11.32 -25.73 -34.49
N LEU A 51 11.70 -24.94 -35.52
CA LEU A 51 12.85 -25.23 -36.37
C LEU A 51 14.14 -25.28 -35.58
N LEU A 52 14.38 -24.25 -34.71
CA LEU A 52 15.55 -24.21 -33.82
C LEU A 52 15.58 -25.40 -32.87
N LEU A 53 14.45 -25.80 -32.30
CA LEU A 53 14.36 -26.96 -31.42
C LEU A 53 14.71 -28.27 -32.14
N LEU A 54 14.22 -28.44 -33.38
CA LEU A 54 14.56 -29.60 -34.20
C LEU A 54 16.04 -29.67 -34.55
N ASP A 55 16.64 -28.51 -34.89
CA ASP A 55 18.07 -28.41 -35.17
C ASP A 55 18.89 -28.70 -33.94
N ALA A 56 18.54 -28.10 -32.77
CA ALA A 56 19.21 -28.38 -31.51
C ALA A 56 19.20 -29.87 -31.14
N ARG A 57 18.08 -30.57 -31.34
CA ARG A 57 17.99 -32.00 -31.11
C ARG A 57 18.80 -32.82 -32.12
N ARG A 58 18.77 -32.44 -33.39
CA ARG A 58 19.59 -33.04 -34.42
C ARG A 58 21.08 -32.98 -34.12
N ASN A 59 21.51 -31.83 -33.59
CA ASN A 59 22.89 -31.56 -33.21
C ASN A 59 23.23 -32.04 -31.79
N LEU A 60 22.32 -32.74 -31.11
CA LEU A 60 22.52 -33.32 -29.78
C LEU A 60 22.93 -32.31 -28.72
N LEU A 61 22.50 -31.04 -28.83
CA LEU A 61 22.86 -29.97 -27.91
C LEU A 61 22.40 -30.25 -26.47
N GLU A 62 21.37 -31.09 -26.27
CA GLU A 62 20.96 -31.57 -24.92
C GLU A 62 22.10 -32.38 -24.23
N GLY A 63 23.06 -32.91 -25.01
CA GLY A 63 24.24 -33.64 -24.52
C GLY A 63 25.34 -32.74 -24.01
N GLU A 64 25.34 -31.47 -24.36
CA GLU A 64 26.44 -30.56 -24.00
C GLU A 64 26.53 -30.31 -22.49
N PRO A 65 27.78 -30.31 -21.92
CA PRO A 65 27.95 -30.08 -20.48
C PRO A 65 27.34 -28.77 -19.99
N ALA A 66 27.45 -27.71 -20.79
CA ALA A 66 26.89 -26.39 -20.45
C ALA A 66 25.34 -26.44 -20.35
N PHE A 67 24.69 -27.09 -21.32
CA PHE A 67 23.23 -27.23 -21.29
C PHE A 67 22.77 -28.09 -20.10
N ARG A 68 23.45 -29.23 -19.86
CA ARG A 68 23.11 -30.10 -18.71
C ARG A 68 23.27 -29.41 -17.38
N LYS A 69 24.34 -28.59 -17.22
CA LYS A 69 24.54 -27.79 -16.00
C LYS A 69 23.41 -26.79 -15.79
N GLU A 70 23.02 -26.09 -16.85
CA GLU A 70 21.93 -25.10 -16.77
C GLU A 70 20.59 -25.78 -16.52
N LEU A 71 20.31 -26.90 -17.17
CA LEU A 71 19.09 -27.68 -16.95
C LEU A 71 19.00 -28.19 -15.49
N ALA A 72 20.11 -28.66 -14.92
CA ALA A 72 20.16 -29.09 -13.52
C ALA A 72 19.85 -27.91 -12.59
N ARG A 73 20.47 -26.76 -12.81
CA ARG A 73 20.20 -25.52 -12.03
C ARG A 73 18.75 -25.09 -12.11
N LEU A 74 18.16 -25.07 -13.30
CA LEU A 74 16.74 -24.72 -13.50
C LEU A 74 15.81 -25.71 -12.81
N LYS A 75 16.11 -27.02 -12.90
CA LYS A 75 15.36 -28.07 -12.22
C LYS A 75 15.38 -27.90 -10.70
N ASP A 76 16.56 -27.64 -10.12
CA ASP A 76 16.69 -27.48 -8.68
C ASP A 76 15.95 -26.21 -8.19
N ASN A 77 16.07 -25.10 -8.90
CA ASN A 77 15.33 -23.88 -8.61
C ASN A 77 13.81 -24.09 -8.70
N LEU A 78 13.35 -24.77 -9.74
CA LEU A 78 11.94 -25.10 -9.89
C LEU A 78 11.44 -25.98 -8.73
N LEU A 79 12.23 -26.97 -8.32
CA LEU A 79 11.89 -27.87 -7.22
C LEU A 79 11.83 -27.15 -5.89
N VAL A 80 12.75 -26.20 -5.62
CA VAL A 80 12.75 -25.36 -4.41
C VAL A 80 11.48 -24.50 -4.38
N ASN A 81 11.19 -23.80 -5.47
CA ASN A 81 9.99 -22.96 -5.55
C ASN A 81 8.70 -23.78 -5.40
N TYR A 82 8.61 -24.92 -6.08
CA TYR A 82 7.47 -25.82 -5.99
C TYR A 82 7.26 -26.37 -4.56
N ALA A 83 8.36 -26.71 -3.87
CA ALA A 83 8.30 -27.17 -2.49
C ALA A 83 7.86 -26.05 -1.53
N ALA A 84 8.35 -24.81 -1.73
CA ALA A 84 7.93 -23.64 -0.98
C ALA A 84 6.43 -23.35 -1.19
N ASP A 85 5.98 -23.35 -2.44
CA ASP A 85 4.58 -23.14 -2.81
C ASP A 85 3.64 -24.18 -2.19
N LYS A 86 4.09 -25.45 -2.11
CA LYS A 86 3.32 -26.50 -1.43
C LYS A 86 3.11 -26.22 0.05
N VAL A 87 4.12 -25.68 0.73
CA VAL A 87 4.00 -25.29 2.16
C VAL A 87 3.03 -24.12 2.31
N ILE A 88 3.17 -23.10 1.47
CA ILE A 88 2.38 -21.87 1.52
C ILE A 88 0.91 -22.15 1.16
N SER A 89 0.68 -22.92 0.10
CA SER A 89 -0.68 -23.25 -0.40
C SER A 89 -1.46 -24.17 0.53
N ALA A 90 -0.78 -24.93 1.39
CA ALA A 90 -1.44 -25.77 2.40
C ALA A 90 -2.01 -24.98 3.58
N VAL A 91 -1.67 -23.70 3.70
CA VAL A 91 -2.13 -22.84 4.80
C VAL A 91 -3.57 -22.41 4.56
N SER A 92 -4.46 -22.77 5.45
CA SER A 92 -5.87 -22.34 5.40
C SER A 92 -6.01 -20.84 5.62
N ALA A 93 -6.99 -20.24 4.95
CA ALA A 93 -7.37 -18.85 5.19
C ALA A 93 -7.74 -18.65 6.69
N PRO A 94 -7.56 -17.44 7.23
CA PRO A 94 -8.03 -17.11 8.56
C PRO A 94 -9.54 -17.31 8.66
N THR A 95 -9.99 -17.81 9.83
CA THR A 95 -11.41 -17.90 10.15
C THR A 95 -11.99 -16.53 10.51
N GLU A 96 -13.31 -16.41 10.47
CA GLU A 96 -14.00 -15.19 10.88
C GLU A 96 -13.67 -14.83 12.34
N ASP A 97 -13.63 -15.82 13.22
CA ASP A 97 -13.32 -15.61 14.65
C ASP A 97 -11.88 -15.09 14.86
N GLU A 98 -10.91 -15.60 14.10
CA GLU A 98 -9.53 -15.10 14.14
C GLU A 98 -9.45 -13.66 13.68
N MET A 99 -10.20 -13.30 12.63
CA MET A 99 -10.22 -11.94 12.09
C MET A 99 -10.89 -10.96 13.04
N ARG A 100 -12.03 -11.33 13.66
CA ARG A 100 -12.73 -10.50 14.66
C ARG A 100 -11.86 -10.30 15.90
N LYS A 101 -11.30 -11.39 16.43
CA LYS A 101 -10.38 -11.32 17.56
C LYS A 101 -9.21 -10.35 17.27
N TYR A 102 -8.61 -10.45 16.10
CA TYR A 102 -7.52 -9.53 15.71
C TYR A 102 -7.99 -8.08 15.67
N TYR A 103 -9.17 -7.82 15.11
CA TYR A 103 -9.75 -6.48 15.05
C TYR A 103 -10.00 -5.94 16.47
N ASP A 104 -10.62 -6.71 17.34
CA ASP A 104 -10.96 -6.30 18.71
C ASP A 104 -9.70 -6.01 19.57
N GLU A 105 -8.64 -6.81 19.36
CA GLU A 105 -7.36 -6.62 20.06
C GLU A 105 -6.50 -5.48 19.47
N ASN A 106 -6.85 -4.95 18.29
CA ASN A 106 -6.05 -3.97 17.57
C ASN A 106 -6.88 -2.82 16.97
N THR A 107 -8.00 -2.47 17.58
CA THR A 107 -8.95 -1.45 17.10
C THR A 107 -8.26 -0.10 16.80
N GLU A 108 -7.29 0.28 17.61
CA GLU A 108 -6.52 1.53 17.43
C GLU A 108 -5.76 1.57 16.09
N ARG A 109 -5.37 0.40 15.54
CA ARG A 109 -4.66 0.34 14.24
C ARG A 109 -5.57 0.63 13.06
N PHE A 110 -6.87 0.58 13.27
CA PHE A 110 -7.90 0.84 12.27
C PHE A 110 -8.60 2.18 12.51
N ALA A 111 -8.15 2.93 13.54
CA ALA A 111 -8.65 4.28 13.77
C ALA A 111 -8.13 5.22 12.68
N GLY A 112 -9.02 6.05 12.18
CA GLY A 112 -8.66 7.21 11.37
C GLY A 112 -7.83 8.21 12.18
N GLU A 113 -7.30 9.21 11.52
CA GLU A 113 -6.62 10.30 12.23
C GLU A 113 -7.66 11.21 12.89
N ALA A 114 -7.40 11.58 14.14
CA ALA A 114 -8.17 12.64 14.78
C ALA A 114 -7.89 13.96 14.05
N THR A 115 -8.94 14.74 13.80
CA THR A 115 -8.81 16.06 13.19
C THR A 115 -9.48 17.13 14.03
N VAL A 116 -9.01 18.35 13.90
CA VAL A 116 -9.60 19.53 14.51
C VAL A 116 -9.82 20.60 13.45
N ASN A 117 -10.89 21.39 13.62
CA ASN A 117 -11.14 22.57 12.83
C ASN A 117 -10.93 23.77 13.74
N ALA A 118 -10.03 24.67 13.38
CA ALA A 118 -9.71 25.83 14.20
C ALA A 118 -9.58 27.11 13.38
N SER A 119 -9.76 28.23 14.09
CA SER A 119 -9.41 29.56 13.61
C SER A 119 -8.36 30.17 14.52
N HIS A 120 -7.53 31.07 14.00
CA HIS A 120 -6.53 31.73 14.79
C HIS A 120 -6.38 33.22 14.49
N ILE A 121 -5.83 33.96 15.47
CA ILE A 121 -5.36 35.33 15.33
C ILE A 121 -3.87 35.30 15.66
N LEU A 122 -3.01 35.74 14.74
CA LEU A 122 -1.57 35.82 14.94
C LEU A 122 -1.15 37.28 15.12
N VAL A 123 -0.41 37.54 16.18
CA VAL A 123 0.17 38.85 16.46
C VAL A 123 1.62 38.75 16.97
N ASP A 124 2.36 39.83 16.92
CA ASP A 124 3.80 39.85 17.22
C ASP A 124 4.12 39.79 18.73
N THR A 125 3.20 40.27 19.59
CA THR A 125 3.44 40.35 21.04
C THR A 125 2.34 39.69 21.85
N GLU A 126 2.73 39.20 23.03
CA GLU A 126 1.81 38.59 23.99
C GLU A 126 0.79 39.56 24.51
N GLU A 127 1.25 40.80 24.83
CA GLU A 127 0.41 41.88 25.34
C GLU A 127 -0.74 42.16 24.36
N ARG A 128 -0.41 42.24 23.06
CA ARG A 128 -1.42 42.49 22.03
C ARG A 128 -2.43 41.32 21.91
N ALA A 129 -1.96 40.08 22.02
CA ALA A 129 -2.88 38.93 22.04
C ALA A 129 -3.82 38.96 23.26
N ARG A 130 -3.31 39.31 24.45
CA ARG A 130 -4.11 39.44 25.67
C ARG A 130 -5.13 40.56 25.59
N GLU A 131 -4.82 41.72 25.00
CA GLU A 131 -5.76 42.81 24.75
C GLU A 131 -6.90 42.35 23.84
N ILE A 132 -6.59 41.69 22.71
CA ILE A 132 -7.59 41.20 21.77
C ILE A 132 -8.47 40.17 22.45
N TYR A 133 -7.89 39.22 23.20
CA TYR A 133 -8.68 38.23 23.95
C TYR A 133 -9.65 38.92 24.94
N ALA A 134 -9.20 39.92 25.66
CA ALA A 134 -10.05 40.68 26.61
C ALA A 134 -11.24 41.37 25.91
N ASP A 135 -11.03 41.93 24.74
CA ASP A 135 -12.10 42.54 23.94
C ASP A 135 -13.09 41.51 23.37
N ILE A 136 -12.59 40.37 22.96
CA ILE A 136 -13.44 39.23 22.53
C ILE A 136 -14.25 38.70 23.72
N ALA A 137 -13.62 38.43 24.84
CA ALA A 137 -14.25 37.94 26.07
C ALA A 137 -15.30 38.88 26.63
N ALA A 138 -15.08 40.23 26.50
CA ALA A 138 -16.04 41.25 26.87
C ALA A 138 -17.18 41.43 25.85
N GLY A 139 -17.17 40.68 24.74
CA GLY A 139 -18.20 40.77 23.66
C GLY A 139 -18.15 42.11 22.87
N LYS A 140 -17.05 42.84 22.93
CA LYS A 140 -16.86 44.11 22.18
C LYS A 140 -16.62 43.84 20.67
N ILE A 141 -16.00 42.73 20.35
CA ILE A 141 -15.68 42.33 18.98
C ILE A 141 -15.85 40.80 18.85
N SER A 142 -16.27 40.30 17.68
CA SER A 142 -16.26 38.87 17.41
C SER A 142 -14.85 38.34 17.14
N PHE A 143 -14.60 37.04 17.33
CA PHE A 143 -13.30 36.42 17.01
C PHE A 143 -12.93 36.65 15.54
N GLU A 144 -13.91 36.46 14.66
CA GLU A 144 -13.78 36.56 13.22
C GLU A 144 -13.42 38.00 12.76
N ASP A 145 -14.03 39.01 13.39
CA ASP A 145 -13.75 40.42 13.08
C ASP A 145 -12.40 40.85 13.70
N ALA A 146 -12.07 40.36 14.91
CA ALA A 146 -10.76 40.59 15.50
C ALA A 146 -9.65 39.94 14.65
N ALA A 147 -9.89 38.77 14.04
CA ALA A 147 -8.94 38.15 13.13
C ALA A 147 -8.73 38.99 11.85
N LYS A 148 -9.77 39.59 11.29
CA LYS A 148 -9.67 40.47 10.11
C LYS A 148 -8.92 41.74 10.40
N GLU A 149 -9.13 42.29 11.60
CA GLU A 149 -8.57 43.61 12.01
C GLU A 149 -7.13 43.50 12.48
N HIS A 150 -6.79 42.41 13.17
CA HIS A 150 -5.55 42.36 13.95
C HIS A 150 -4.60 41.24 13.57
N SER A 151 -5.06 40.18 12.83
CA SER A 151 -4.18 39.08 12.52
C SER A 151 -3.18 39.43 11.42
N SER A 152 -1.90 39.17 11.67
CA SER A 152 -0.83 39.25 10.67
C SER A 152 -0.82 38.10 9.70
N CYS A 153 -1.59 37.03 9.97
CA CYS A 153 -1.72 35.87 9.07
C CYS A 153 -2.72 36.15 7.93
N PRO A 154 -2.45 35.70 6.68
CA PRO A 154 -3.38 35.82 5.56
C PRO A 154 -4.77 35.24 5.83
N SER A 155 -4.88 34.21 6.68
CA SER A 155 -6.17 33.61 7.09
C SER A 155 -7.06 34.63 7.85
N GLY A 156 -6.50 35.71 8.39
CA GLY A 156 -7.27 36.78 9.06
C GLY A 156 -8.41 37.30 8.17
N GLN A 157 -8.19 37.46 6.88
CA GLN A 157 -9.23 37.94 5.94
C GLN A 157 -10.44 36.98 5.85
N ALA A 158 -10.24 35.71 6.16
CA ALA A 158 -11.30 34.69 6.25
C ALA A 158 -11.73 34.45 7.72
N GLY A 159 -11.60 35.46 8.60
CA GLY A 159 -11.95 35.33 10.02
C GLY A 159 -11.00 34.42 10.80
N GLY A 160 -9.77 34.25 10.33
CA GLY A 160 -8.74 33.41 10.95
C GLY A 160 -8.87 31.91 10.65
N SER A 161 -9.81 31.48 9.81
CA SER A 161 -10.07 30.04 9.56
C SER A 161 -8.88 29.33 8.94
N LEU A 162 -8.50 28.19 9.54
CA LEU A 162 -7.47 27.26 9.03
C LEU A 162 -8.07 25.99 8.40
N GLY A 163 -9.40 25.82 8.54
CA GLY A 163 -10.05 24.59 8.11
C GLY A 163 -9.78 23.41 9.05
N GLU A 164 -10.00 22.21 8.53
CA GLU A 164 -9.74 20.95 9.24
C GLU A 164 -8.30 20.50 9.01
N PHE A 165 -7.62 20.08 10.07
CA PHE A 165 -6.25 19.56 10.01
C PHE A 165 -6.03 18.44 11.02
N GLY A 166 -5.17 17.49 10.64
CA GLY A 166 -4.70 16.39 11.49
C GLY A 166 -3.36 16.73 12.18
N ARG A 167 -2.87 15.77 12.97
CA ARG A 167 -1.56 15.90 13.61
C ARG A 167 -0.43 15.90 12.58
N GLY A 168 0.64 16.66 12.89
CA GLY A 168 1.81 16.84 12.02
C GLY A 168 1.62 17.87 10.90
N GLN A 169 0.48 18.58 10.85
CA GLN A 169 0.19 19.57 9.82
C GLN A 169 0.45 21.01 10.29
N MET A 170 0.51 21.23 11.60
CA MET A 170 0.80 22.53 12.21
C MET A 170 2.08 22.46 13.05
N VAL A 171 2.58 23.63 13.48
CA VAL A 171 3.71 23.66 14.41
C VAL A 171 3.30 23.04 15.74
N PRO A 172 4.22 22.32 16.43
CA PRO A 172 3.87 21.48 17.58
C PRO A 172 3.10 22.22 18.68
N GLU A 173 3.54 23.44 19.04
CA GLU A 173 2.92 24.21 20.10
C GLU A 173 1.47 24.60 19.79
N PHE A 174 1.20 24.95 18.55
CA PHE A 174 -0.16 25.27 18.07
C PHE A 174 -1.03 24.00 18.03
N GLU A 175 -0.49 22.92 17.52
CA GLU A 175 -1.19 21.64 17.42
C GLU A 175 -1.58 21.11 18.80
N GLU A 176 -0.64 21.05 19.73
CA GLU A 176 -0.91 20.59 21.09
C GLU A 176 -2.02 21.40 21.76
N ALA A 177 -1.99 22.73 21.63
CA ALA A 177 -3.02 23.59 22.16
C ALA A 177 -4.38 23.30 21.51
N ALA A 178 -4.46 23.28 20.18
CA ALA A 178 -5.71 23.06 19.45
C ALA A 178 -6.36 21.71 19.76
N PHE A 179 -5.56 20.63 19.84
CA PHE A 179 -6.07 19.30 20.16
C PHE A 179 -6.49 19.12 21.63
N ALA A 180 -5.96 19.94 22.55
CA ALA A 180 -6.35 19.92 23.96
C ALA A 180 -7.66 20.67 24.25
N MET A 181 -8.08 21.58 23.35
CA MET A 181 -9.26 22.45 23.53
C MET A 181 -10.59 21.70 23.36
N GLN A 182 -11.65 22.32 23.92
CA GLN A 182 -13.04 21.94 23.69
C GLN A 182 -13.66 22.77 22.57
N ILE A 183 -14.66 22.20 21.88
CA ILE A 183 -15.35 22.90 20.79
C ILE A 183 -15.98 24.20 21.31
N GLY A 184 -15.72 25.29 20.61
CA GLY A 184 -16.18 26.64 20.97
C GLY A 184 -15.25 27.39 21.91
N GLU A 185 -14.22 26.74 22.45
CA GLU A 185 -13.23 27.38 23.34
C GLU A 185 -12.29 28.30 22.55
N ILE A 186 -11.85 29.37 23.22
CA ILE A 186 -10.79 30.29 22.76
C ILE A 186 -9.66 30.22 23.80
N THR A 187 -8.40 30.10 23.37
CA THR A 187 -7.25 30.07 24.28
C THR A 187 -7.22 31.37 25.12
N ALA A 188 -7.33 31.23 26.44
CA ALA A 188 -7.23 32.35 27.34
C ALA A 188 -5.78 32.88 27.45
N GLU A 189 -4.82 31.98 27.36
CA GLU A 189 -3.39 32.30 27.31
C GLU A 189 -2.93 32.19 25.85
N PRO A 190 -2.24 33.23 25.32
CA PRO A 190 -1.72 33.19 23.95
C PRO A 190 -0.69 32.10 23.78
N VAL A 191 -0.84 31.33 22.68
CA VAL A 191 0.09 30.24 22.33
C VAL A 191 1.28 30.79 21.55
N LYS A 192 2.48 30.70 22.14
CA LYS A 192 3.72 31.17 21.52
C LYS A 192 4.25 30.15 20.52
N THR A 193 4.58 30.60 19.32
CA THR A 193 5.27 29.80 18.29
C THR A 193 6.44 30.60 17.70
N GLN A 194 7.16 30.03 16.75
CA GLN A 194 8.20 30.76 16.00
C GLN A 194 7.64 31.92 15.15
N PHE A 195 6.34 31.98 14.89
CA PHE A 195 5.69 33.03 14.09
C PHE A 195 5.15 34.19 14.92
N GLY A 196 5.05 34.05 16.24
CA GLY A 196 4.46 35.02 17.13
C GLY A 196 3.53 34.37 18.15
N TYR A 197 2.52 35.12 18.57
CA TYR A 197 1.53 34.72 19.57
C TYR A 197 0.16 34.49 18.91
N HIS A 198 -0.43 33.35 19.20
CA HIS A 198 -1.71 32.94 18.62
C HIS A 198 -2.81 32.91 19.66
N LEU A 199 -3.95 33.50 19.33
CA LEU A 199 -5.24 33.17 19.95
C LEU A 199 -5.89 32.10 19.03
N ILE A 200 -6.31 30.97 19.60
CA ILE A 200 -6.88 29.86 18.87
C ILE A 200 -8.32 29.68 19.31
N LYS A 201 -9.23 29.54 18.35
CA LYS A 201 -10.64 29.17 18.57
C LYS A 201 -10.88 27.81 17.94
N LEU A 202 -11.33 26.83 18.75
CA LEU A 202 -11.68 25.51 18.24
C LEU A 202 -13.11 25.52 17.72
N ASN A 203 -13.30 25.29 16.43
CA ASN A 203 -14.60 25.27 15.77
C ASN A 203 -15.21 23.85 15.71
N GLY A 204 -14.37 22.82 15.67
CA GLY A 204 -14.81 21.44 15.59
C GLY A 204 -13.68 20.47 15.94
N LYS A 205 -14.07 19.27 16.37
CA LYS A 205 -13.16 18.17 16.70
C LYS A 205 -13.78 16.86 16.26
N LYS A 206 -12.99 16.04 15.61
CA LYS A 206 -13.35 14.70 15.21
C LYS A 206 -12.36 13.74 15.81
N ASP A 207 -12.82 12.90 16.70
CA ASP A 207 -11.97 11.88 17.31
C ASP A 207 -11.58 10.80 16.31
N ALA A 208 -10.45 10.14 16.58
CA ALA A 208 -10.03 8.99 15.83
C ALA A 208 -10.98 7.82 16.11
N GLU A 209 -11.96 7.63 15.24
CA GLU A 209 -12.83 6.47 15.31
C GLU A 209 -12.25 5.32 14.50
N ALA A 210 -12.30 4.11 15.07
CA ALA A 210 -11.88 2.91 14.36
C ALA A 210 -12.84 2.64 13.20
N ALA A 211 -12.30 2.39 12.01
CA ALA A 211 -13.11 1.97 10.89
C ALA A 211 -13.87 0.68 11.25
N PRO A 212 -15.18 0.57 10.95
CA PRO A 212 -15.95 -0.62 11.24
C PRO A 212 -15.30 -1.88 10.68
N TYR A 213 -15.40 -2.99 11.41
CA TYR A 213 -14.83 -4.29 11.04
C TYR A 213 -15.08 -4.65 9.57
N GLU A 214 -16.31 -4.46 9.09
CA GLU A 214 -16.68 -4.83 7.70
C GLU A 214 -15.91 -4.05 6.63
N GLN A 215 -15.41 -2.85 6.93
CA GLN A 215 -14.59 -2.07 6.00
C GLN A 215 -13.14 -2.54 5.95
N VAL A 216 -12.62 -3.12 7.04
CA VAL A 216 -11.22 -3.55 7.17
C VAL A 216 -11.04 -5.05 7.10
N LYS A 217 -12.12 -5.81 7.05
CA LYS A 217 -12.17 -7.27 7.05
C LYS A 217 -11.26 -7.92 6.02
N ASP A 218 -11.29 -7.45 4.76
CA ASP A 218 -10.48 -8.02 3.69
C ASP A 218 -8.99 -7.72 3.88
N ALA A 219 -8.66 -6.53 4.41
CA ALA A 219 -7.28 -6.18 4.77
C ALA A 219 -6.75 -7.05 5.90
N ILE A 220 -7.56 -7.27 6.94
CA ILE A 220 -7.24 -8.17 8.06
C ILE A 220 -7.05 -9.60 7.56
N LYS A 221 -7.96 -10.10 6.72
CA LYS A 221 -7.87 -11.43 6.12
C LYS A 221 -6.55 -11.63 5.39
N LYS A 222 -6.21 -10.70 4.51
CA LYS A 222 -4.97 -10.75 3.72
C LYS A 222 -3.74 -10.73 4.62
N MET A 223 -3.72 -9.85 5.60
CA MET A 223 -2.61 -9.69 6.54
C MET A 223 -2.42 -10.96 7.38
N LEU A 224 -3.45 -11.46 8.02
CA LEU A 224 -3.39 -12.68 8.85
C LEU A 224 -3.03 -13.91 8.02
N HIS A 225 -3.55 -14.01 6.79
CA HIS A 225 -3.18 -15.12 5.90
C HIS A 225 -1.70 -15.08 5.55
N THR A 226 -1.16 -13.91 5.19
CA THR A 226 0.27 -13.74 4.90
C THR A 226 1.13 -14.08 6.11
N GLU A 227 0.69 -13.69 7.31
CA GLU A 227 1.40 -14.02 8.55
C GLU A 227 1.39 -15.53 8.85
N LYS A 228 0.24 -16.20 8.67
CA LYS A 228 0.12 -17.66 8.79
C LYS A 228 1.04 -18.39 7.81
N GLN A 229 1.07 -17.94 6.56
CA GLN A 229 1.95 -18.48 5.52
C GLN A 229 3.42 -18.33 5.88
N LYS A 230 3.81 -17.15 6.35
CA LYS A 230 5.18 -16.89 6.82
C LYS A 230 5.57 -17.81 7.98
N LYS A 231 4.72 -17.92 8.99
CA LYS A 231 4.95 -18.81 10.15
C LYS A 231 5.05 -20.27 9.73
N ALA A 232 4.21 -20.73 8.81
CA ALA A 232 4.25 -22.11 8.30
C ALA A 232 5.54 -22.38 7.56
N PHE A 233 5.99 -21.46 6.72
CA PHE A 233 7.26 -21.56 5.98
C PHE A 233 8.45 -21.57 6.95
N GLU A 234 8.52 -20.65 7.92
CA GLU A 234 9.57 -20.60 8.93
C GLU A 234 9.62 -21.89 9.76
N SER A 235 8.46 -22.40 10.19
CA SER A 235 8.34 -23.67 10.90
C SER A 235 8.89 -24.83 10.07
N LYS A 236 8.54 -24.88 8.78
CA LYS A 236 9.06 -25.91 7.86
C LYS A 236 10.57 -25.82 7.72
N ILE A 237 11.13 -24.63 7.55
CA ILE A 237 12.59 -24.45 7.47
C ILE A 237 13.28 -24.87 8.77
N ASN A 238 12.70 -24.54 9.93
CA ASN A 238 13.27 -24.96 11.22
C ASN A 238 13.26 -26.50 11.38
N GLN A 239 12.20 -27.18 10.95
CA GLN A 239 12.14 -28.65 10.92
C GLN A 239 13.25 -29.22 10.00
N LEU A 240 13.44 -28.61 8.82
CA LEU A 240 14.45 -29.06 7.87
C LEU A 240 15.87 -28.85 8.43
N LYS A 241 16.15 -27.76 9.14
CA LYS A 241 17.43 -27.50 9.80
C LYS A 241 17.77 -28.55 10.87
N ILE A 242 16.77 -29.13 11.54
CA ILE A 242 16.94 -30.23 12.47
C ILE A 242 17.31 -31.52 11.73
N MET A 243 16.63 -31.77 10.58
CA MET A 243 16.87 -32.99 9.77
C MET A 243 18.19 -32.93 8.98
N TYR A 244 18.57 -31.74 8.57
CA TYR A 244 19.76 -31.49 7.76
C TYR A 244 20.64 -30.44 8.47
N PRO A 245 21.60 -30.87 9.32
CA PRO A 245 22.48 -29.92 10.02
C PRO A 245 23.18 -28.97 9.06
N VAL A 246 23.22 -27.69 9.42
CA VAL A 246 23.84 -26.64 8.60
C VAL A 246 25.07 -26.11 9.30
N ASP A 247 26.25 -26.36 8.73
CA ASP A 247 27.49 -25.71 9.14
C ASP A 247 27.72 -24.46 8.31
N MET A 248 27.75 -23.30 8.97
CA MET A 248 28.06 -22.03 8.31
C MET A 248 29.51 -21.63 8.61
N THR A 249 30.30 -21.55 7.57
CA THR A 249 31.66 -20.94 7.57
C THR A 249 31.54 -19.60 6.83
N ILE A 250 31.55 -18.49 7.58
CA ILE A 250 31.57 -17.12 7.03
C ILE A 250 32.97 -16.56 7.33
#